data_1cfbbc6864258e3eaae51b4fd8e8ba6a
#
_entry.id   1cfbbc6864258e3eaae51b4fd8e8ba6a
#
_cell.length_a   1.000
_cell.length_b   1.000
_cell.length_c   1.000
_cell.angle_alpha   90.00
_cell.angle_beta   90.00
_cell.angle_gamma   90.00
#
_symmetry.space_group_name_H-M   'P 1'
#
loop_
_entity.id
_entity.type
_entity.pdbx_description
1 polymer ?
#
loop_
_entity_poly.entity_id
_entity_poly.type
_entity_poly.pdbx_seq_one_letter_code
_entity_poly.pdbx_strand_id
1 'polypeptide(L)'
;MFHGYWAGAAALGGFIAMLLAVILAKKKFNIPSARKAIHISGGLLAMLFPWLGKWNYILPAIVIACFILVALRLTSRFKKDKEAKASGDFLYDTGSLSSLGEVVFPMVMAFLTWVTRLDPFLFVTPMAVLALADSSAALIGSKYGKSNMASHGEDKKTQCGSFVFFGVCMIIIPVSALLLTDYDIRKIFIISLMAAAAATIFEMTSSHGMDNLLVPVSVFLMLDSLGDLSYEQILIKFAYVTMIFLVLSFTRLAKLFSTFSYLQFAMMLSISLISACWYAAASVTFVSLLITFEQKIIKKMNVCIVKPSIMCSCYSIVVLAIYNAGIIPAHPAAVLFFAGNFILIGYTLYKINDFLPAHHKKQQIMAK
;
A
#
# COMPACT_ATOMS: atom_id res chain seq x y z
N MET A 1 33.32 14.41 1.38
CA MET A 1 32.02 14.89 1.84
C MET A 1 31.12 15.42 0.73
N PHE A 2 31.65 16.15 -0.26
CA PHE A 2 30.82 16.79 -1.34
C PHE A 2 30.11 15.83 -2.29
N HIS A 3 30.61 14.62 -2.57
CA HIS A 3 30.01 13.68 -3.51
C HIS A 3 28.60 13.17 -3.10
N GLY A 4 28.27 13.18 -1.81
CA GLY A 4 26.96 12.70 -1.34
C GLY A 4 25.79 13.63 -1.65
N TYR A 5 26.02 14.95 -1.61
CA TYR A 5 24.95 15.94 -1.87
C TYR A 5 24.51 15.95 -3.33
N TRP A 6 25.38 15.60 -4.27
CA TRP A 6 25.04 15.49 -5.69
C TRP A 6 24.03 14.37 -5.96
N ALA A 7 24.06 13.29 -5.18
CA ALA A 7 23.09 12.21 -5.31
C ALA A 7 21.67 12.67 -4.96
N GLY A 8 21.51 13.40 -3.85
CA GLY A 8 20.21 14.00 -3.47
C GLY A 8 19.74 15.04 -4.48
N ALA A 9 20.65 15.91 -4.96
CA ALA A 9 20.32 16.90 -5.99
C ALA A 9 19.92 16.23 -7.32
N ALA A 10 20.63 15.18 -7.74
CA ALA A 10 20.29 14.40 -8.94
C ALA A 10 18.94 13.69 -8.81
N ALA A 11 18.64 13.09 -7.66
CA ALA A 11 17.35 12.46 -7.39
C ALA A 11 16.20 13.48 -7.45
N LEU A 12 16.34 14.64 -6.79
CA LEU A 12 15.35 15.70 -6.81
C LEU A 12 15.20 16.32 -8.21
N GLY A 13 16.31 16.62 -8.88
CA GLY A 13 16.32 17.17 -10.24
C GLY A 13 15.69 16.21 -11.23
N GLY A 14 16.00 14.92 -11.17
CA GLY A 14 15.39 13.87 -11.96
C GLY A 14 13.87 13.77 -11.74
N PHE A 15 13.44 13.86 -10.47
CA PHE A 15 12.00 13.88 -10.14
C PHE A 15 11.28 15.10 -10.71
N ILE A 16 11.87 16.29 -10.58
CA ILE A 16 11.31 17.53 -11.14
C ILE A 16 11.26 17.46 -12.68
N ALA A 17 12.34 17.00 -13.31
CA ALA A 17 12.40 16.85 -14.77
C ALA A 17 11.35 15.85 -15.28
N MET A 18 11.16 14.75 -14.57
CA MET A 18 10.12 13.76 -14.86
C MET A 18 8.71 14.37 -14.74
N LEU A 19 8.42 15.10 -13.65
CA LEU A 19 7.13 15.80 -13.50
C LEU A 19 6.87 16.77 -14.66
N LEU A 20 7.87 17.58 -15.01
CA LEU A 20 7.77 18.51 -16.14
C LEU A 20 7.53 17.79 -17.46
N ALA A 21 8.27 16.70 -17.71
CA ALA A 21 8.09 15.89 -18.93
C ALA A 21 6.67 15.31 -19.04
N VAL A 22 6.10 14.80 -17.94
CA VAL A 22 4.73 14.26 -17.92
C VAL A 22 3.70 15.38 -18.12
N ILE A 23 3.89 16.56 -17.49
CA ILE A 23 3.01 17.73 -17.69
C ILE A 23 3.00 18.16 -19.16
N LEU A 24 4.18 18.27 -19.76
CA LEU A 24 4.32 18.67 -21.17
C LEU A 24 3.73 17.60 -22.10
N ALA A 25 3.96 16.33 -21.83
CA ALA A 25 3.38 15.23 -22.60
C ALA A 25 1.85 15.20 -22.49
N LYS A 26 1.28 15.41 -21.31
CA LYS A 26 -0.19 15.53 -21.13
C LYS A 26 -0.74 16.66 -22.00
N LYS A 27 -0.11 17.84 -21.95
CA LYS A 27 -0.55 19.02 -22.71
C LYS A 27 -0.48 18.79 -24.23
N LYS A 28 0.58 18.09 -24.70
CA LYS A 28 0.82 17.86 -26.13
C LYS A 28 0.01 16.70 -26.70
N PHE A 29 -0.14 15.61 -25.96
CA PHE A 29 -0.69 14.33 -26.44
C PHE A 29 -2.05 13.97 -25.84
N ASN A 30 -2.64 14.85 -25.02
CA ASN A 30 -3.93 14.63 -24.37
C ASN A 30 -4.04 13.28 -23.67
N ILE A 31 -3.00 12.88 -22.91
CA ILE A 31 -2.89 11.58 -22.27
C ILE A 31 -3.90 11.45 -21.12
N PRO A 32 -4.88 10.52 -21.20
CA PRO A 32 -5.96 10.43 -20.22
C PRO A 32 -5.51 9.99 -18.82
N SER A 33 -4.29 9.46 -18.68
CA SER A 33 -3.79 8.88 -17.42
C SER A 33 -2.41 9.40 -16.99
N ALA A 34 -2.25 10.73 -16.98
CA ALA A 34 -1.01 11.37 -16.51
C ALA A 34 -0.57 10.88 -15.11
N ARG A 35 -1.54 10.60 -14.21
CA ARG A 35 -1.28 10.03 -12.90
C ARG A 35 -0.52 8.69 -12.98
N LYS A 36 -0.96 7.77 -13.84
CA LYS A 36 -0.29 6.48 -14.04
C LYS A 36 1.09 6.64 -14.66
N ALA A 37 1.25 7.58 -15.60
CA ALA A 37 2.55 7.86 -16.19
C ALA A 37 3.55 8.38 -15.15
N ILE A 38 3.14 9.26 -14.22
CA ILE A 38 3.97 9.71 -13.09
C ILE A 38 4.33 8.55 -12.17
N HIS A 39 3.38 7.68 -11.89
CA HIS A 39 3.60 6.51 -11.02
C HIS A 39 4.65 5.56 -11.60
N ILE A 40 4.52 5.22 -12.89
CA ILE A 40 5.47 4.35 -13.58
C ILE A 40 6.84 5.02 -13.67
N SER A 41 6.91 6.24 -14.19
CA SER A 41 8.18 6.93 -14.39
C SER A 41 8.87 7.28 -13.07
N GLY A 42 8.09 7.66 -12.04
CA GLY A 42 8.62 7.89 -10.70
C GLY A 42 9.15 6.63 -10.04
N GLY A 43 8.45 5.50 -10.20
CA GLY A 43 8.92 4.21 -9.71
C GLY A 43 10.18 3.74 -10.43
N LEU A 44 10.25 3.86 -11.76
CA LEU A 44 11.45 3.53 -12.53
C LEU A 44 12.65 4.41 -12.15
N LEU A 45 12.43 5.70 -11.95
CA LEU A 45 13.48 6.60 -11.45
C LEU A 45 13.94 6.20 -10.05
N ALA A 46 13.01 5.88 -9.16
CA ALA A 46 13.33 5.46 -7.80
C ALA A 46 14.18 4.19 -7.76
N MET A 47 13.95 3.25 -8.67
CA MET A 47 14.74 2.01 -8.76
C MET A 47 16.25 2.27 -8.97
N LEU A 48 16.64 3.44 -9.44
CA LEU A 48 18.04 3.82 -9.61
C LEU A 48 18.69 4.33 -8.31
N PHE A 49 17.92 4.65 -7.27
CA PHE A 49 18.42 5.29 -6.04
C PHE A 49 19.52 4.51 -5.31
N PRO A 50 19.49 3.17 -5.20
CA PRO A 50 20.56 2.42 -4.56
C PRO A 50 21.96 2.65 -5.17
N TRP A 51 22.01 2.94 -6.48
CA TRP A 51 23.28 3.18 -7.20
C TRP A 51 23.66 4.66 -7.32
N LEU A 52 22.73 5.59 -7.05
CA LEU A 52 23.02 7.02 -7.08
C LEU A 52 23.79 7.49 -5.84
N GLY A 53 23.54 6.90 -4.67
CA GLY A 53 24.25 7.29 -3.46
C GLY A 53 23.66 6.73 -2.18
N LYS A 54 24.19 7.19 -1.04
CA LYS A 54 23.74 6.73 0.28
C LYS A 54 22.35 7.27 0.60
N TRP A 55 21.56 6.48 1.31
CA TRP A 55 20.17 6.78 1.69
C TRP A 55 20.00 8.11 2.43
N ASN A 56 20.97 8.49 3.29
CA ASN A 56 20.95 9.73 4.07
C ASN A 56 21.04 11.01 3.24
N TYR A 57 21.46 10.94 1.97
CA TYR A 57 21.45 12.06 1.03
C TYR A 57 20.21 12.06 0.14
N ILE A 58 19.69 10.88 -0.18
CA ILE A 58 18.52 10.72 -1.07
C ILE A 58 17.21 10.95 -0.30
N LEU A 59 17.09 10.46 0.94
CA LEU A 59 15.90 10.58 1.76
C LEU A 59 15.45 12.05 1.94
N PRO A 60 16.30 13.02 2.29
CA PRO A 60 15.88 14.43 2.39
C PRO A 60 15.32 14.98 1.08
N ALA A 61 15.88 14.60 -0.07
CA ALA A 61 15.38 15.03 -1.37
C ALA A 61 13.96 14.49 -1.64
N ILE A 62 13.69 13.21 -1.30
CA ILE A 62 12.34 12.63 -1.42
C ILE A 62 11.37 13.33 -0.47
N VAL A 63 11.78 13.58 0.78
CA VAL A 63 10.94 14.25 1.78
C VAL A 63 10.59 15.68 1.32
N ILE A 64 11.54 16.41 0.77
CA ILE A 64 11.29 17.74 0.16
C ILE A 64 10.28 17.62 -0.99
N ALA A 65 10.45 16.65 -1.88
CA ALA A 65 9.51 16.41 -2.96
C ALA A 65 8.09 16.08 -2.44
N CYS A 66 7.98 15.28 -1.37
CA CYS A 66 6.70 15.02 -0.70
C CYS A 66 6.05 16.32 -0.18
N PHE A 67 6.82 17.17 0.50
CA PHE A 67 6.31 18.45 1.00
C PHE A 67 5.83 19.36 -0.12
N ILE A 68 6.58 19.45 -1.22
CA ILE A 68 6.18 20.22 -2.41
C ILE A 68 4.85 19.70 -2.97
N LEU A 69 4.70 18.39 -3.15
CA LEU A 69 3.47 17.79 -3.66
C LEU A 69 2.28 18.03 -2.74
N VAL A 70 2.47 17.88 -1.42
CA VAL A 70 1.42 18.17 -0.43
C VAL A 70 1.04 19.66 -0.45
N ALA A 71 2.02 20.57 -0.50
CA ALA A 71 1.79 22.01 -0.57
C ALA A 71 1.02 22.39 -1.84
N LEU A 72 1.42 21.86 -3.00
CA LEU A 72 0.70 22.06 -4.27
C LEU A 72 -0.74 21.54 -4.20
N ARG A 73 -0.95 20.43 -3.52
CA ARG A 73 -2.29 19.87 -3.31
C ARG A 73 -3.14 20.74 -2.38
N LEU A 74 -2.57 21.26 -1.31
CA LEU A 74 -3.28 22.15 -0.40
C LEU A 74 -3.63 23.49 -1.05
N THR A 75 -2.68 24.10 -1.78
CA THR A 75 -2.92 25.39 -2.45
C THR A 75 -3.98 25.30 -3.56
N SER A 76 -4.04 24.19 -4.29
CA SER A 76 -5.07 23.98 -5.31
C SER A 76 -6.48 23.82 -4.70
N ARG A 77 -6.60 23.31 -3.46
CA ARG A 77 -7.88 23.25 -2.73
C ARG A 77 -8.43 24.62 -2.34
N PHE A 78 -7.54 25.60 -2.09
CA PHE A 78 -7.94 26.96 -1.70
C PHE A 78 -8.29 27.86 -2.90
N LYS A 79 -7.89 27.51 -4.12
CA LYS A 79 -8.27 28.23 -5.34
C LYS A 79 -9.64 27.71 -5.83
N LYS A 80 -10.71 28.38 -5.37
CA LYS A 80 -12.11 28.07 -5.73
C LYS A 80 -12.52 28.53 -7.14
N ASP A 81 -11.62 29.06 -7.99
CA ASP A 81 -11.98 29.68 -9.25
C ASP A 81 -11.99 28.71 -10.42
N LYS A 82 -12.91 28.98 -11.38
CA LYS A 82 -13.12 28.17 -12.59
C LYS A 82 -11.85 28.01 -13.46
N GLU A 83 -10.89 28.92 -13.38
CA GLU A 83 -9.60 28.85 -14.10
C GLU A 83 -8.65 27.81 -13.48
N ALA A 84 -8.77 27.52 -12.21
CA ALA A 84 -8.00 26.46 -11.55
C ALA A 84 -8.34 25.04 -12.05
N LYS A 85 -9.51 24.84 -12.70
CA LYS A 85 -9.84 23.58 -13.34
C LYS A 85 -8.86 23.16 -14.42
N ALA A 86 -8.28 24.11 -15.16
CA ALA A 86 -7.35 23.82 -16.25
C ALA A 86 -5.93 23.45 -15.75
N SER A 87 -5.48 24.04 -14.64
CA SER A 87 -4.17 23.72 -14.04
C SER A 87 -4.27 22.67 -12.92
N GLY A 88 -5.45 22.56 -12.28
CA GLY A 88 -5.74 21.56 -11.27
C GLY A 88 -5.96 20.15 -11.82
N ASP A 89 -6.40 20.04 -13.07
CA ASP A 89 -6.66 18.76 -13.76
C ASP A 89 -5.45 17.83 -13.86
N PHE A 90 -4.24 18.34 -13.76
CA PHE A 90 -3.05 17.51 -13.78
C PHE A 90 -2.90 16.65 -12.51
N LEU A 91 -3.16 17.22 -11.35
CA LEU A 91 -3.10 16.53 -10.05
C LEU A 91 -4.49 16.06 -9.59
N TYR A 92 -5.55 16.54 -10.19
CA TYR A 92 -6.94 16.39 -9.77
C TYR A 92 -7.87 15.96 -10.91
N ASP A 93 -7.57 14.85 -11.54
CA ASP A 93 -8.54 14.23 -12.45
C ASP A 93 -9.58 13.44 -11.67
N THR A 94 -10.24 14.07 -10.76
CA THR A 94 -11.56 13.69 -10.22
C THR A 94 -11.92 14.61 -9.05
N GLY A 95 -13.08 15.18 -9.06
CA GLY A 95 -13.63 16.01 -7.98
C GLY A 95 -13.93 15.27 -6.68
N SER A 96 -13.26 14.18 -6.38
CA SER A 96 -13.44 13.43 -5.14
C SER A 96 -12.16 13.36 -4.33
N LEU A 97 -12.32 13.44 -3.03
CA LEU A 97 -11.32 13.18 -1.98
C LEU A 97 -10.68 11.77 -2.08
N SER A 98 -11.00 11.01 -3.12
CA SER A 98 -10.90 9.55 -3.15
C SER A 98 -9.50 9.00 -3.43
N SER A 99 -8.55 9.74 -3.98
CA SER A 99 -7.23 9.16 -4.20
C SER A 99 -6.14 9.84 -3.40
N LEU A 100 -5.88 9.32 -2.20
CA LEU A 100 -4.67 9.61 -1.43
C LEU A 100 -3.40 9.06 -2.12
N GLY A 101 -3.57 8.24 -3.16
CA GLY A 101 -2.50 7.51 -3.83
C GLY A 101 -1.34 8.37 -4.33
N GLU A 102 -1.63 9.60 -4.79
CA GLU A 102 -0.60 10.53 -5.27
C GLU A 102 0.34 11.03 -4.16
N VAL A 103 -0.18 11.15 -2.94
CA VAL A 103 0.61 11.55 -1.76
C VAL A 103 1.25 10.33 -1.11
N VAL A 104 0.53 9.21 -1.07
CA VAL A 104 1.01 7.97 -0.46
C VAL A 104 2.22 7.41 -1.20
N PHE A 105 2.26 7.47 -2.54
CA PHE A 105 3.36 6.93 -3.33
C PHE A 105 4.74 7.53 -2.95
N PRO A 106 4.97 8.85 -2.96
CA PRO A 106 6.25 9.40 -2.55
C PRO A 106 6.53 9.22 -1.05
N MET A 107 5.50 9.19 -0.20
CA MET A 107 5.67 8.88 1.22
C MET A 107 6.19 7.45 1.44
N VAL A 108 5.67 6.49 0.69
CA VAL A 108 6.14 5.09 0.76
C VAL A 108 7.54 4.95 0.19
N MET A 109 7.86 5.68 -0.88
CA MET A 109 9.23 5.76 -1.40
C MET A 109 10.22 6.26 -0.33
N ALA A 110 9.87 7.35 0.38
CA ALA A 110 10.66 7.87 1.50
C ALA A 110 10.78 6.84 2.64
N PHE A 111 9.66 6.20 2.99
CA PHE A 111 9.60 5.19 4.02
C PHE A 111 10.49 3.99 3.70
N LEU A 112 10.37 3.43 2.49
CA LEU A 112 11.22 2.31 2.06
C LEU A 112 12.69 2.73 1.99
N THR A 113 13.02 3.92 1.50
CA THR A 113 14.41 4.44 1.54
C THR A 113 14.98 4.43 2.95
N TRP A 114 14.17 4.78 3.94
CA TRP A 114 14.58 4.83 5.34
C TRP A 114 14.75 3.44 5.95
N VAL A 115 13.77 2.54 5.78
CA VAL A 115 13.80 1.22 6.44
C VAL A 115 14.80 0.26 5.77
N THR A 116 14.94 0.29 4.45
CA THR A 116 15.86 -0.57 3.70
C THR A 116 17.27 0.00 3.62
N ARG A 117 17.43 1.29 3.95
CA ARG A 117 18.71 2.04 3.76
C ARG A 117 19.25 1.93 2.33
N LEU A 118 18.35 1.76 1.36
CA LEU A 118 18.62 1.51 -0.06
C LEU A 118 19.39 0.21 -0.32
N ASP A 119 19.15 -0.84 0.48
CA ASP A 119 19.52 -2.18 0.04
C ASP A 119 18.88 -2.46 -1.33
N PRO A 120 19.68 -2.82 -2.36
CA PRO A 120 19.16 -2.91 -3.72
C PRO A 120 17.98 -3.88 -3.86
N PHE A 121 18.05 -5.06 -3.24
CA PHE A 121 17.00 -6.05 -3.36
C PHE A 121 15.73 -5.65 -2.60
N LEU A 122 15.90 -5.21 -1.35
CA LEU A 122 14.79 -4.84 -0.47
C LEU A 122 14.09 -3.53 -0.88
N PHE A 123 14.77 -2.65 -1.64
CA PHE A 123 14.21 -1.39 -2.12
C PHE A 123 13.65 -1.49 -3.54
N VAL A 124 14.48 -2.02 -4.49
CA VAL A 124 14.11 -2.04 -5.92
C VAL A 124 12.93 -2.96 -6.18
N THR A 125 12.90 -4.14 -5.56
CA THR A 125 11.83 -5.12 -5.80
C THR A 125 10.44 -4.61 -5.42
N PRO A 126 10.20 -4.06 -4.20
CA PRO A 126 8.91 -3.46 -3.86
C PRO A 126 8.52 -2.28 -4.75
N MET A 127 9.50 -1.44 -5.12
CA MET A 127 9.24 -0.28 -6.01
C MET A 127 8.88 -0.73 -7.42
N ALA A 128 9.55 -1.77 -7.94
CA ALA A 128 9.25 -2.35 -9.25
C ALA A 128 7.84 -2.99 -9.28
N VAL A 129 7.47 -3.73 -8.22
CA VAL A 129 6.12 -4.29 -8.07
C VAL A 129 5.09 -3.18 -8.08
N LEU A 130 5.29 -2.12 -7.27
CA LEU A 130 4.36 -1.00 -7.21
C LEU A 130 4.22 -0.29 -8.56
N ALA A 131 5.33 -0.01 -9.25
CA ALA A 131 5.31 0.74 -10.50
C ALA A 131 4.77 -0.08 -11.67
N LEU A 132 5.17 -1.34 -11.82
CA LEU A 132 4.91 -2.14 -13.00
C LEU A 132 3.70 -3.07 -12.84
N ALA A 133 3.57 -3.75 -11.69
CA ALA A 133 2.47 -4.71 -11.51
C ALA A 133 1.12 -4.00 -11.38
N ASP A 134 1.03 -2.93 -10.57
CA ASP A 134 -0.19 -2.13 -10.42
C ASP A 134 -0.63 -1.51 -11.74
N SER A 135 0.33 -0.93 -12.49
CA SER A 135 0.03 -0.30 -13.77
C SER A 135 -0.43 -1.32 -14.82
N SER A 136 0.19 -2.49 -14.87
CA SER A 136 -0.18 -3.59 -15.79
C SER A 136 -1.56 -4.15 -15.46
N ALA A 137 -1.84 -4.37 -14.18
CA ALA A 137 -3.13 -4.84 -13.69
C ALA A 137 -4.26 -3.86 -14.02
N ALA A 138 -4.02 -2.57 -13.81
CA ALA A 138 -5.00 -1.54 -14.11
C ALA A 138 -5.25 -1.40 -15.62
N LEU A 139 -4.20 -1.51 -16.47
CA LEU A 139 -4.33 -1.42 -17.93
C LEU A 139 -5.11 -2.61 -18.49
N ILE A 140 -4.72 -3.83 -18.12
CA ILE A 140 -5.35 -5.06 -18.63
C ILE A 140 -6.71 -5.28 -17.98
N GLY A 141 -6.83 -5.02 -16.67
CA GLY A 141 -8.09 -5.12 -15.93
C GLY A 141 -9.17 -4.20 -16.45
N SER A 142 -8.83 -2.96 -16.85
CA SER A 142 -9.79 -2.02 -17.44
C SER A 142 -10.23 -2.43 -18.85
N LYS A 143 -9.35 -3.07 -19.62
CA LYS A 143 -9.64 -3.46 -21.02
C LYS A 143 -10.37 -4.79 -21.14
N TYR A 144 -10.00 -5.78 -20.31
CA TYR A 144 -10.48 -7.16 -20.45
C TYR A 144 -11.27 -7.66 -19.24
N GLY A 145 -11.32 -6.92 -18.13
CA GLY A 145 -12.04 -7.31 -16.94
C GLY A 145 -13.55 -7.20 -17.10
N LYS A 146 -14.23 -8.34 -17.15
CA LYS A 146 -15.70 -8.43 -17.31
C LYS A 146 -16.48 -8.40 -15.98
N SER A 147 -15.84 -8.74 -14.87
CA SER A 147 -16.50 -8.83 -13.55
C SER A 147 -15.79 -7.94 -12.54
N ASN A 148 -16.53 -7.06 -11.90
CA ASN A 148 -16.04 -6.29 -10.76
C ASN A 148 -16.06 -7.18 -9.52
N MET A 149 -14.89 -7.43 -8.90
CA MET A 149 -14.80 -8.25 -7.67
C MET A 149 -15.36 -7.54 -6.44
N ALA A 150 -15.28 -6.23 -6.41
CA ALA A 150 -15.94 -5.39 -5.42
C ALA A 150 -16.08 -3.96 -5.94
N SER A 151 -17.29 -3.45 -5.98
CA SER A 151 -17.58 -2.03 -6.10
C SER A 151 -17.54 -1.41 -4.71
N HIS A 152 -16.34 -1.09 -4.20
CA HIS A 152 -16.21 -0.30 -2.98
C HIS A 152 -15.63 1.06 -3.37
N GLY A 153 -16.51 2.02 -3.64
CA GLY A 153 -16.12 3.34 -4.11
C GLY A 153 -15.82 3.38 -5.61
N GLU A 154 -14.97 4.30 -6.03
CA GLU A 154 -14.62 4.54 -7.44
C GLU A 154 -13.63 3.52 -8.02
N ASP A 155 -12.93 2.76 -7.19
CA ASP A 155 -11.91 1.79 -7.61
C ASP A 155 -12.56 0.44 -7.98
N LYS A 156 -12.76 0.23 -9.28
CA LYS A 156 -13.28 -1.03 -9.84
C LYS A 156 -12.13 -2.02 -10.04
N LYS A 157 -11.90 -2.89 -9.05
CA LYS A 157 -10.93 -3.98 -9.19
C LYS A 157 -11.56 -5.20 -9.86
N THR A 158 -10.82 -5.80 -10.79
CA THR A 158 -11.32 -6.94 -11.59
C THR A 158 -10.48 -8.19 -11.33
N GLN A 159 -11.09 -9.37 -11.47
CA GLN A 159 -10.36 -10.64 -11.34
C GLN A 159 -9.20 -10.72 -12.33
N CYS A 160 -9.45 -10.32 -13.58
CA CYS A 160 -8.43 -10.30 -14.63
C CYS A 160 -7.23 -9.41 -14.23
N GLY A 161 -7.51 -8.21 -13.67
CA GLY A 161 -6.46 -7.32 -13.17
C GLY A 161 -5.62 -7.98 -12.08
N SER A 162 -6.24 -8.63 -11.10
CA SER A 162 -5.51 -9.28 -10.00
C SER A 162 -4.69 -10.49 -10.46
N PHE A 163 -5.17 -11.27 -11.45
CA PHE A 163 -4.35 -12.33 -12.06
C PHE A 163 -3.14 -11.77 -12.80
N VAL A 164 -3.31 -10.67 -13.53
CA VAL A 164 -2.19 -9.97 -14.19
C VAL A 164 -1.21 -9.44 -13.16
N PHE A 165 -1.71 -8.82 -12.09
CA PHE A 165 -0.88 -8.33 -10.99
C PHE A 165 0.00 -9.45 -10.42
N PHE A 166 -0.60 -10.58 -10.06
CA PHE A 166 0.11 -11.76 -9.56
C PHE A 166 1.16 -12.27 -10.54
N GLY A 167 0.78 -12.42 -11.83
CA GLY A 167 1.70 -12.89 -12.87
C GLY A 167 2.90 -11.97 -13.07
N VAL A 168 2.68 -10.64 -13.05
CA VAL A 168 3.76 -9.65 -13.15
C VAL A 168 4.66 -9.67 -11.91
N CYS A 169 4.09 -9.84 -10.70
CA CYS A 169 4.88 -10.05 -9.48
C CYS A 169 5.76 -11.31 -9.58
N MET A 170 5.21 -12.42 -10.12
CA MET A 170 5.94 -13.67 -10.33
C MET A 170 7.03 -13.59 -11.41
N ILE A 171 7.12 -12.48 -12.13
CA ILE A 171 8.25 -12.15 -13.02
C ILE A 171 9.22 -11.21 -12.32
N ILE A 172 8.73 -10.11 -11.75
CA ILE A 172 9.56 -9.05 -11.16
C ILE A 172 10.38 -9.59 -9.97
N ILE A 173 9.73 -10.28 -9.03
CA ILE A 173 10.39 -10.68 -7.78
C ILE A 173 11.52 -11.68 -8.04
N PRO A 174 11.32 -12.79 -8.80
CA PRO A 174 12.41 -13.72 -9.06
C PRO A 174 13.52 -13.10 -9.94
N VAL A 175 13.18 -12.25 -10.92
CA VAL A 175 14.19 -11.55 -11.72
C VAL A 175 15.04 -10.64 -10.85
N SER A 176 14.42 -9.85 -9.95
CA SER A 176 15.15 -9.01 -9.00
C SER A 176 16.03 -9.84 -8.07
N ALA A 177 15.55 -10.98 -7.57
CA ALA A 177 16.32 -11.86 -6.71
C ALA A 177 17.52 -12.47 -7.44
N LEU A 178 17.34 -12.92 -8.68
CA LEU A 178 18.43 -13.47 -9.52
C LEU A 178 19.52 -12.43 -9.82
N LEU A 179 19.14 -11.16 -9.96
CA LEU A 179 20.07 -10.08 -10.31
C LEU A 179 20.75 -9.45 -9.09
N LEU A 180 20.11 -9.48 -7.92
CA LEU A 180 20.52 -8.67 -6.75
C LEU A 180 20.88 -9.51 -5.53
N THR A 181 20.75 -10.86 -5.58
CA THR A 181 21.06 -11.76 -4.46
C THR A 181 21.73 -13.04 -4.98
N ASP A 182 22.41 -13.75 -4.07
CA ASP A 182 23.00 -15.06 -4.34
C ASP A 182 22.08 -16.22 -3.86
N TYR A 183 20.78 -16.03 -3.87
CA TYR A 183 19.83 -17.03 -3.38
C TYR A 183 19.73 -18.24 -4.33
N ASP A 184 19.58 -19.46 -3.77
CA ASP A 184 19.27 -20.66 -4.54
C ASP A 184 17.92 -20.51 -5.25
N ILE A 185 17.81 -21.06 -6.45
CA ILE A 185 16.62 -20.96 -7.31
C ILE A 185 15.34 -21.46 -6.63
N ARG A 186 15.43 -22.51 -5.79
CA ARG A 186 14.30 -23.01 -5.01
C ARG A 186 13.83 -22.01 -3.97
N LYS A 187 14.77 -21.33 -3.30
CA LYS A 187 14.49 -20.27 -2.34
C LYS A 187 13.86 -19.08 -3.04
N ILE A 188 14.40 -18.65 -4.18
CA ILE A 188 13.84 -17.57 -5.01
C ILE A 188 12.38 -17.87 -5.36
N PHE A 189 12.10 -19.08 -5.85
CA PHE A 189 10.73 -19.42 -6.26
C PHE A 189 9.72 -19.32 -5.12
N ILE A 190 10.03 -19.89 -3.94
CA ILE A 190 9.08 -19.90 -2.83
C ILE A 190 8.89 -18.52 -2.19
N ILE A 191 9.97 -17.73 -2.05
CA ILE A 191 9.87 -16.33 -1.59
C ILE A 191 9.02 -15.52 -2.57
N SER A 192 9.26 -15.67 -3.87
CA SER A 192 8.50 -14.96 -4.91
C SER A 192 7.03 -15.32 -4.87
N LEU A 193 6.69 -16.58 -4.68
CA LEU A 193 5.31 -17.05 -4.57
C LEU A 193 4.60 -16.42 -3.35
N MET A 194 5.27 -16.43 -2.18
CA MET A 194 4.71 -15.86 -0.95
C MET A 194 4.55 -14.34 -1.04
N ALA A 195 5.56 -13.63 -1.55
CA ALA A 195 5.51 -12.18 -1.70
C ALA A 195 4.51 -11.74 -2.76
N ALA A 196 4.42 -12.43 -3.90
CA ALA A 196 3.42 -12.16 -4.94
C ALA A 196 2.00 -12.40 -4.43
N ALA A 197 1.76 -13.48 -3.67
CA ALA A 197 0.46 -13.76 -3.07
C ALA A 197 0.07 -12.66 -2.06
N ALA A 198 0.99 -12.25 -1.18
CA ALA A 198 0.76 -11.18 -0.22
C ALA A 198 0.42 -9.86 -0.91
N ALA A 199 1.25 -9.44 -1.88
CA ALA A 199 1.03 -8.22 -2.66
C ALA A 199 -0.32 -8.23 -3.39
N THR A 200 -0.69 -9.36 -4.00
CA THR A 200 -1.96 -9.50 -4.73
C THR A 200 -3.16 -9.40 -3.80
N ILE A 201 -3.10 -10.04 -2.62
CA ILE A 201 -4.19 -9.96 -1.64
C ILE A 201 -4.37 -8.51 -1.18
N PHE A 202 -3.28 -7.77 -0.89
CA PHE A 202 -3.39 -6.37 -0.52
C PHE A 202 -3.84 -5.48 -1.68
N GLU A 203 -3.40 -5.76 -2.91
CA GLU A 203 -3.93 -5.07 -4.10
C GLU A 203 -5.44 -5.24 -4.19
N MET A 204 -5.95 -6.48 -4.12
CA MET A 204 -7.37 -6.81 -4.24
C MET A 204 -8.23 -6.21 -3.12
N THR A 205 -7.70 -6.12 -1.90
CA THR A 205 -8.46 -5.77 -0.69
C THR A 205 -8.38 -4.29 -0.32
N SER A 206 -7.41 -3.55 -0.85
CA SER A 206 -7.22 -2.13 -0.60
C SER A 206 -8.10 -1.25 -1.50
N SER A 207 -8.34 -0.02 -1.05
CA SER A 207 -9.10 1.00 -1.77
C SER A 207 -8.54 2.39 -1.47
N HIS A 208 -8.99 3.42 -2.20
CA HIS A 208 -8.60 4.82 -1.99
C HIS A 208 -7.10 5.09 -2.12
N GLY A 209 -6.36 4.29 -2.91
CA GLY A 209 -4.92 4.43 -3.11
C GLY A 209 -4.06 3.89 -1.95
N MET A 210 -4.63 3.13 -1.00
CA MET A 210 -3.89 2.48 0.08
C MET A 210 -3.09 1.26 -0.40
N ASP A 211 -3.37 0.73 -1.59
CA ASP A 211 -2.54 -0.23 -2.30
C ASP A 211 -1.10 0.28 -2.48
N ASN A 212 -0.94 1.58 -2.74
CA ASN A 212 0.38 2.20 -2.85
C ASN A 212 1.24 2.08 -1.57
N LEU A 213 0.63 1.84 -0.42
CA LEU A 213 1.32 1.56 0.85
C LEU A 213 1.39 0.06 1.12
N LEU A 214 0.25 -0.62 1.10
CA LEU A 214 0.14 -2.01 1.54
C LEU A 214 0.92 -2.97 0.65
N VAL A 215 0.89 -2.76 -0.67
CA VAL A 215 1.59 -3.61 -1.63
C VAL A 215 3.12 -3.56 -1.43
N PRO A 216 3.80 -2.42 -1.58
CA PRO A 216 5.26 -2.41 -1.50
C PRO A 216 5.79 -2.73 -0.10
N VAL A 217 5.08 -2.32 0.96
CA VAL A 217 5.52 -2.65 2.32
C VAL A 217 5.33 -4.15 2.63
N SER A 218 4.28 -4.78 2.10
CA SER A 218 4.12 -6.24 2.25
C SER A 218 5.19 -7.02 1.49
N VAL A 219 5.55 -6.58 0.28
CA VAL A 219 6.68 -7.18 -0.46
C VAL A 219 7.96 -7.02 0.33
N PHE A 220 8.29 -5.82 0.80
CA PHE A 220 9.46 -5.59 1.64
C PHE A 220 9.49 -6.54 2.84
N LEU A 221 8.41 -6.61 3.61
CA LEU A 221 8.32 -7.47 4.80
C LEU A 221 8.52 -8.96 4.48
N MET A 222 7.98 -9.44 3.38
CA MET A 222 8.17 -10.83 2.95
C MET A 222 9.63 -11.08 2.57
N LEU A 223 10.25 -10.19 1.80
CA LEU A 223 11.64 -10.35 1.38
C LEU A 223 12.62 -10.28 2.56
N ASP A 224 12.41 -9.31 3.45
CA ASP A 224 13.25 -9.07 4.62
C ASP A 224 13.12 -10.22 5.66
N SER A 225 11.88 -10.64 5.96
CA SER A 225 11.64 -11.71 6.95
C SER A 225 12.05 -13.11 6.47
N LEU A 226 12.11 -13.35 5.15
CA LEU A 226 12.42 -14.64 4.58
C LEU A 226 13.83 -14.70 4.00
N GLY A 227 14.47 -13.55 3.75
CA GLY A 227 15.75 -13.45 3.07
C GLY A 227 16.88 -14.20 3.77
N ASP A 228 16.96 -14.13 5.10
CA ASP A 228 18.03 -14.76 5.88
C ASP A 228 17.75 -16.22 6.27
N LEU A 229 16.54 -16.73 5.96
CA LEU A 229 16.13 -18.09 6.33
C LEU A 229 16.66 -19.13 5.33
N SER A 230 16.91 -20.36 5.82
CA SER A 230 17.18 -21.50 4.94
C SER A 230 15.92 -21.90 4.17
N TYR A 231 16.11 -22.66 3.08
CA TYR A 231 15.00 -23.15 2.28
C TYR A 231 13.98 -23.97 3.11
N GLU A 232 14.47 -24.83 4.01
CA GLU A 232 13.63 -25.64 4.88
C GLU A 232 12.82 -24.79 5.86
N GLN A 233 13.42 -23.74 6.41
CA GLN A 233 12.72 -22.81 7.30
C GLN A 233 11.63 -22.04 6.55
N ILE A 234 11.88 -21.65 5.30
CA ILE A 234 10.87 -20.98 4.46
C ILE A 234 9.73 -21.93 4.14
N LEU A 235 10.00 -23.22 3.84
CA LEU A 235 8.96 -24.23 3.63
C LEU A 235 8.04 -24.37 4.85
N ILE A 236 8.63 -24.38 6.05
CA ILE A 236 7.85 -24.42 7.30
C ILE A 236 6.96 -23.17 7.42
N LYS A 237 7.50 -21.97 7.14
CA LYS A 237 6.71 -20.73 7.15
C LYS A 237 5.59 -20.75 6.10
N PHE A 238 5.87 -21.26 4.90
CA PHE A 238 4.88 -21.45 3.85
C PHE A 238 3.76 -22.40 4.28
N ALA A 239 4.11 -23.52 4.92
CA ALA A 239 3.13 -24.45 5.48
C ALA A 239 2.24 -23.78 6.54
N TYR A 240 2.82 -22.97 7.44
CA TYR A 240 2.05 -22.19 8.41
C TYR A 240 1.06 -21.22 7.76
N VAL A 241 1.50 -20.47 6.76
CA VAL A 241 0.62 -19.56 6.00
C VAL A 241 -0.54 -20.32 5.37
N THR A 242 -0.22 -21.43 4.68
CA THR A 242 -1.24 -22.28 4.05
C THR A 242 -2.22 -22.83 5.09
N MET A 243 -1.72 -23.28 6.24
CA MET A 243 -2.55 -23.79 7.33
C MET A 243 -3.47 -22.70 7.93
N ILE A 244 -2.98 -21.45 8.09
CA ILE A 244 -3.79 -20.32 8.52
C ILE A 244 -4.96 -20.11 7.55
N PHE A 245 -4.70 -20.05 6.25
CA PHE A 245 -5.74 -19.86 5.24
C PHE A 245 -6.74 -21.02 5.24
N LEU A 246 -6.29 -22.28 5.36
CA LEU A 246 -7.15 -23.45 5.44
C LEU A 246 -8.02 -23.41 6.68
N VAL A 247 -7.43 -23.27 7.88
CA VAL A 247 -8.17 -23.24 9.16
C VAL A 247 -9.20 -22.12 9.16
N LEU A 248 -8.82 -20.93 8.75
CA LEU A 248 -9.74 -19.80 8.67
C LEU A 248 -10.86 -20.04 7.64
N SER A 249 -10.58 -20.71 6.52
CA SER A 249 -11.58 -21.03 5.49
C SER A 249 -12.62 -22.06 5.98
N PHE A 250 -12.20 -23.04 6.79
CA PHE A 250 -13.10 -24.06 7.36
C PHE A 250 -13.85 -23.58 8.60
N THR A 251 -13.41 -22.50 9.23
CA THR A 251 -14.08 -21.97 10.43
C THR A 251 -15.28 -21.10 10.06
N ARG A 252 -16.28 -21.05 10.97
CA ARG A 252 -17.42 -20.12 10.83
C ARG A 252 -16.99 -18.65 10.85
N LEU A 253 -15.75 -18.35 11.21
CA LEU A 253 -15.16 -17.01 11.15
C LEU A 253 -15.19 -16.44 9.72
N ALA A 254 -14.98 -17.26 8.69
CA ALA A 254 -15.12 -16.85 7.29
C ALA A 254 -16.52 -16.28 6.96
N LYS A 255 -17.56 -16.71 7.69
CA LYS A 255 -18.95 -16.18 7.53
C LYS A 255 -19.19 -14.87 8.26
N LEU A 256 -18.34 -14.53 9.23
CA LEU A 256 -18.45 -13.28 10.00
C LEU A 256 -17.84 -12.09 9.23
N PHE A 257 -16.83 -12.34 8.40
CA PHE A 257 -16.14 -11.33 7.61
C PHE A 257 -16.68 -11.24 6.19
N SER A 258 -16.58 -10.08 5.56
CA SER A 258 -16.62 -10.04 4.10
C SER A 258 -15.41 -10.77 3.54
N THR A 259 -15.51 -11.38 2.36
CA THR A 259 -14.40 -12.12 1.74
C THR A 259 -13.09 -11.32 1.70
N PHE A 260 -13.17 -10.02 1.43
CA PHE A 260 -12.00 -9.14 1.37
C PHE A 260 -11.39 -8.87 2.74
N SER A 261 -12.21 -8.57 3.75
CA SER A 261 -11.70 -8.35 5.12
C SER A 261 -11.07 -9.63 5.69
N TYR A 262 -11.63 -10.78 5.34
CA TYR A 262 -11.10 -12.09 5.69
C TYR A 262 -9.70 -12.31 5.08
N LEU A 263 -9.54 -12.12 3.76
CA LEU A 263 -8.26 -12.29 3.08
C LEU A 263 -7.20 -11.33 3.63
N GLN A 264 -7.57 -10.08 3.87
CA GLN A 264 -6.69 -9.07 4.44
C GLN A 264 -6.24 -9.45 5.85
N PHE A 265 -7.17 -9.92 6.70
CA PHE A 265 -6.87 -10.41 8.05
C PHE A 265 -5.92 -11.61 8.02
N ALA A 266 -6.23 -12.64 7.21
CA ALA A 266 -5.42 -13.83 7.09
C ALA A 266 -3.99 -13.50 6.65
N MET A 267 -3.84 -12.57 5.71
CA MET A 267 -2.53 -12.14 5.23
C MET A 267 -1.76 -11.34 6.27
N MET A 268 -2.41 -10.38 6.96
CA MET A 268 -1.76 -9.61 8.04
C MET A 268 -1.30 -10.51 9.18
N LEU A 269 -2.13 -11.49 9.57
CA LEU A 269 -1.76 -12.49 10.58
C LEU A 269 -0.56 -13.33 10.13
N SER A 270 -0.57 -13.76 8.86
CA SER A 270 0.52 -14.54 8.27
C SER A 270 1.84 -13.77 8.27
N ILE A 271 1.84 -12.50 7.83
CA ILE A 271 3.03 -11.64 7.83
C ILE A 271 3.55 -11.44 9.26
N SER A 272 2.66 -11.18 10.22
CA SER A 272 3.04 -10.97 11.61
C SER A 272 3.71 -12.21 12.22
N LEU A 273 3.24 -13.41 11.87
CA LEU A 273 3.83 -14.67 12.33
C LEU A 273 5.13 -15.02 11.61
N ILE A 274 5.23 -14.69 10.31
CA ILE A 274 6.48 -14.86 9.55
C ILE A 274 7.58 -13.99 10.14
N SER A 275 7.28 -12.74 10.47
CA SER A 275 8.19 -11.80 11.11
C SER A 275 8.45 -12.11 12.60
N ALA A 276 7.94 -13.22 13.12
CA ALA A 276 8.05 -13.64 14.53
C ALA A 276 7.58 -12.57 15.54
N CYS A 277 6.70 -11.67 15.14
CA CYS A 277 6.18 -10.59 15.95
C CYS A 277 4.83 -10.97 16.56
N TRP A 278 4.86 -11.63 17.71
CA TRP A 278 3.65 -12.08 18.44
C TRP A 278 2.71 -10.94 18.84
N TYR A 279 3.26 -9.78 19.16
CA TYR A 279 2.49 -8.59 19.53
C TYR A 279 1.70 -8.06 18.32
N ALA A 280 2.30 -8.09 17.13
CA ALA A 280 1.59 -7.72 15.90
C ALA A 280 0.47 -8.71 15.60
N ALA A 281 0.72 -10.01 15.71
CA ALA A 281 -0.29 -11.06 15.52
C ALA A 281 -1.46 -10.91 16.48
N ALA A 282 -1.20 -10.69 17.77
CA ALA A 282 -2.21 -10.47 18.80
C ALA A 282 -3.03 -9.19 18.53
N SER A 283 -2.36 -8.09 18.18
CA SER A 283 -3.00 -6.81 17.85
C SER A 283 -3.89 -6.93 16.61
N VAL A 284 -3.38 -7.54 15.55
CA VAL A 284 -4.15 -7.75 14.29
C VAL A 284 -5.38 -8.62 14.55
N THR A 285 -5.25 -9.67 15.36
CA THR A 285 -6.37 -10.54 15.71
C THR A 285 -7.44 -9.80 16.51
N PHE A 286 -7.03 -9.04 17.53
CA PHE A 286 -7.93 -8.27 18.37
C PHE A 286 -8.68 -7.19 17.58
N VAL A 287 -7.95 -6.41 16.78
CA VAL A 287 -8.52 -5.35 15.92
C VAL A 287 -9.51 -5.94 14.92
N SER A 288 -9.17 -7.07 14.31
CA SER A 288 -10.05 -7.69 13.30
C SER A 288 -11.34 -8.20 13.91
N LEU A 289 -11.31 -8.71 15.14
CA LEU A 289 -12.51 -9.09 15.89
C LEU A 289 -13.40 -7.87 16.18
N LEU A 290 -12.82 -6.76 16.61
CA LEU A 290 -13.56 -5.52 16.86
C LEU A 290 -14.19 -4.96 15.58
N ILE A 291 -13.46 -4.94 14.47
CA ILE A 291 -13.95 -4.45 13.16
C ILE A 291 -15.11 -5.32 12.66
N THR A 292 -15.10 -6.62 12.95
CA THR A 292 -16.22 -7.51 12.58
C THR A 292 -17.50 -7.09 13.29
N PHE A 293 -17.40 -6.67 14.52
CA PHE A 293 -18.52 -6.12 15.29
C PHE A 293 -19.05 -4.82 14.70
N GLU A 294 -18.15 -3.91 14.31
CA GLU A 294 -18.51 -2.62 13.69
C GLU A 294 -19.15 -2.79 12.31
N GLN A 295 -18.70 -3.72 11.48
CA GLN A 295 -19.27 -3.93 10.14
C GLN A 295 -20.74 -4.29 10.17
N LYS A 296 -21.23 -4.96 11.23
CA LYS A 296 -22.66 -5.19 11.43
C LYS A 296 -23.43 -3.88 11.66
N ILE A 297 -22.79 -2.88 12.28
CA ILE A 297 -23.37 -1.58 12.57
C ILE A 297 -23.28 -0.67 11.34
N ILE A 298 -22.12 -0.61 10.68
CA ILE A 298 -21.86 0.24 9.50
C ILE A 298 -22.73 -0.19 8.30
N LYS A 299 -22.94 -1.48 8.11
CA LYS A 299 -23.83 -2.02 7.05
C LYS A 299 -25.26 -1.51 7.16
N LYS A 300 -25.69 -1.16 8.38
CA LYS A 300 -26.99 -0.54 8.67
C LYS A 300 -27.05 0.95 8.30
N MET A 301 -25.90 1.62 8.14
CA MET A 301 -25.81 3.08 8.08
C MET A 301 -25.49 3.67 6.70
N ASN A 302 -25.15 2.86 5.70
CA ASN A 302 -24.83 3.29 4.32
C ASN A 302 -23.76 4.42 4.24
N VAL A 303 -22.77 4.42 5.12
CA VAL A 303 -21.75 5.47 5.24
C VAL A 303 -20.51 5.09 4.45
N CYS A 304 -20.04 6.00 3.58
CA CYS A 304 -18.79 5.85 2.82
C CYS A 304 -17.60 6.30 3.70
N ILE A 305 -17.11 5.42 4.55
CA ILE A 305 -15.87 5.62 5.33
C ILE A 305 -14.82 4.65 4.79
N VAL A 306 -13.56 5.09 4.72
CA VAL A 306 -12.44 4.17 4.49
C VAL A 306 -12.56 3.04 5.52
N LYS A 307 -12.64 1.81 5.04
CA LYS A 307 -12.89 0.67 5.94
C LYS A 307 -11.86 0.68 7.06
N PRO A 308 -12.28 0.65 8.33
CA PRO A 308 -11.36 0.63 9.49
C PRO A 308 -10.31 -0.46 9.37
N SER A 309 -10.67 -1.61 8.78
CA SER A 309 -9.74 -2.70 8.48
C SER A 309 -8.55 -2.27 7.63
N ILE A 310 -8.75 -1.42 6.63
CA ILE A 310 -7.68 -0.92 5.77
C ILE A 310 -6.77 0.02 6.56
N MET A 311 -7.34 0.93 7.34
CA MET A 311 -6.56 1.88 8.15
C MET A 311 -5.70 1.14 9.19
N CYS A 312 -6.29 0.17 9.89
CA CYS A 312 -5.56 -0.65 10.87
C CYS A 312 -4.49 -1.51 10.21
N SER A 313 -4.74 -2.04 9.00
CA SER A 313 -3.73 -2.79 8.25
C SER A 313 -2.58 -1.88 7.81
N CYS A 314 -2.87 -0.69 7.28
CA CYS A 314 -1.84 0.29 6.90
C CYS A 314 -0.97 0.69 8.10
N TYR A 315 -1.57 0.96 9.25
CA TYR A 315 -0.85 1.27 10.46
C TYR A 315 0.00 0.09 10.93
N SER A 316 -0.59 -1.08 11.06
CA SER A 316 0.08 -2.28 11.57
C SER A 316 1.25 -2.72 10.68
N ILE A 317 1.10 -2.64 9.35
CA ILE A 317 2.16 -3.04 8.41
C ILE A 317 3.35 -2.07 8.47
N VAL A 318 3.11 -0.78 8.69
CA VAL A 318 4.17 0.23 8.87
C VAL A 318 4.93 -0.02 10.16
N VAL A 319 4.23 -0.24 11.30
CA VAL A 319 4.90 -0.53 12.58
C VAL A 319 5.68 -1.83 12.51
N LEU A 320 5.15 -2.85 11.84
CA LEU A 320 5.83 -4.13 11.64
C LEU A 320 7.09 -3.97 10.79
N ALA A 321 7.05 -3.15 9.73
CA ALA A 321 8.21 -2.87 8.91
C ALA A 321 9.32 -2.12 9.67
N ILE A 322 8.96 -1.17 10.53
CA ILE A 322 9.92 -0.44 11.38
C ILE A 322 10.54 -1.39 12.43
N TYR A 323 9.74 -2.30 13.00
CA TYR A 323 10.22 -3.34 13.92
C TYR A 323 11.18 -4.31 13.21
N ASN A 324 10.79 -4.82 12.04
CA ASN A 324 11.58 -5.78 11.27
C ASN A 324 12.93 -5.18 10.83
N ALA A 325 12.94 -3.93 10.43
CA ALA A 325 14.17 -3.18 10.10
C ALA A 325 15.07 -2.91 11.33
N GLY A 326 14.72 -3.41 12.52
CA GLY A 326 15.51 -3.24 13.75
C GLY A 326 15.58 -1.79 14.27
N ILE A 327 14.67 -0.92 13.81
CA ILE A 327 14.67 0.50 14.20
C ILE A 327 14.08 0.69 15.60
N ILE A 328 13.04 -0.09 15.94
CA ILE A 328 12.43 -0.09 17.28
C ILE A 328 12.50 -1.49 17.91
N PRO A 329 12.80 -1.60 19.22
CA PRO A 329 12.77 -2.87 19.92
C PRO A 329 11.34 -3.38 20.15
N ALA A 330 11.20 -4.64 20.56
CA ALA A 330 9.92 -5.35 20.69
C ALA A 330 8.91 -4.66 21.62
N HIS A 331 9.35 -4.17 22.79
CA HIS A 331 8.45 -3.54 23.76
C HIS A 331 7.79 -2.24 23.25
N PRO A 332 8.53 -1.24 22.76
CA PRO A 332 7.92 -0.07 22.12
C PRO A 332 7.05 -0.42 20.91
N ALA A 333 7.47 -1.41 20.11
CA ALA A 333 6.64 -1.87 18.98
C ALA A 333 5.29 -2.41 19.45
N ALA A 334 5.25 -3.21 20.52
CA ALA A 334 4.01 -3.72 21.11
C ALA A 334 3.09 -2.59 21.55
N VAL A 335 3.62 -1.59 22.26
CA VAL A 335 2.83 -0.43 22.71
C VAL A 335 2.27 0.33 21.50
N LEU A 336 3.06 0.57 20.45
CA LEU A 336 2.61 1.22 19.23
C LEU A 336 1.51 0.40 18.55
N PHE A 337 1.66 -0.93 18.42
CA PHE A 337 0.63 -1.78 17.81
C PHE A 337 -0.72 -1.63 18.49
N PHE A 338 -0.77 -1.74 19.83
CA PHE A 338 -2.02 -1.65 20.56
C PHE A 338 -2.56 -0.22 20.61
N ALA A 339 -1.76 0.74 21.05
CA ALA A 339 -2.22 2.13 21.22
C ALA A 339 -2.73 2.74 19.90
N GLY A 340 -1.97 2.58 18.80
CA GLY A 340 -2.37 3.15 17.51
C GLY A 340 -3.64 2.50 16.95
N ASN A 341 -3.77 1.19 17.05
CA ASN A 341 -4.99 0.51 16.61
C ASN A 341 -6.20 0.89 17.48
N PHE A 342 -6.04 1.05 18.80
CA PHE A 342 -7.10 1.56 19.67
C PHE A 342 -7.53 2.98 19.30
N ILE A 343 -6.58 3.88 19.00
CA ILE A 343 -6.89 5.25 18.55
C ILE A 343 -7.68 5.22 17.24
N LEU A 344 -7.28 4.39 16.27
CA LEU A 344 -7.97 4.26 15.00
C LEU A 344 -9.40 3.73 15.17
N ILE A 345 -9.61 2.76 16.05
CA ILE A 345 -10.93 2.23 16.37
C ILE A 345 -11.76 3.31 17.07
N GLY A 346 -11.21 3.99 18.08
CA GLY A 346 -11.88 5.09 18.79
C GLY A 346 -12.31 6.20 17.85
N TYR A 347 -11.44 6.60 16.91
CA TYR A 347 -11.78 7.58 15.87
C TYR A 347 -12.93 7.10 14.97
N THR A 348 -12.92 5.82 14.61
CA THR A 348 -13.99 5.24 13.77
C THR A 348 -15.32 5.23 14.51
N LEU A 349 -15.33 4.81 15.79
CA LEU A 349 -16.51 4.83 16.64
C LEU A 349 -17.05 6.26 16.84
N TYR A 350 -16.16 7.22 17.06
CA TYR A 350 -16.52 8.64 17.15
C TYR A 350 -17.21 9.12 15.88
N LYS A 351 -16.65 8.85 14.71
CA LYS A 351 -17.25 9.19 13.41
C LYS A 351 -18.62 8.56 13.20
N ILE A 352 -18.79 7.30 13.61
CA ILE A 352 -20.09 6.63 13.56
C ILE A 352 -21.11 7.33 14.46
N ASN A 353 -20.71 7.72 15.67
CA ASN A 353 -21.58 8.38 16.62
C ASN A 353 -22.03 9.79 16.15
N ASP A 354 -21.14 10.54 15.49
CA ASP A 354 -21.48 11.84 14.88
C ASP A 354 -22.51 11.72 13.74
N PHE A 355 -22.53 10.60 13.02
CA PHE A 355 -23.47 10.37 11.91
C PHE A 355 -24.85 9.92 12.37
N LEU A 356 -24.96 9.26 13.52
CA LEU A 356 -26.24 8.72 14.03
C LEU A 356 -27.33 9.79 14.22
N PRO A 357 -27.04 10.96 14.84
CA PRO A 357 -28.06 12.00 15.03
C PRO A 357 -28.51 12.66 13.71
N ALA A 358 -27.58 12.84 12.77
CA ALA A 358 -27.87 13.46 11.48
C ALA A 358 -28.79 12.59 10.59
N HIS A 359 -28.64 11.27 10.66
CA HIS A 359 -29.48 10.34 9.91
C HIS A 359 -30.90 10.23 10.48
N HIS A 360 -31.05 10.25 11.79
CA HIS A 360 -32.36 10.29 12.44
C HIS A 360 -33.16 11.56 12.12
N LYS A 361 -32.49 12.74 12.11
CA LYS A 361 -33.11 14.00 11.68
C LYS A 361 -33.57 13.97 10.22
N LYS A 362 -32.75 13.40 9.32
CA LYS A 362 -33.11 13.30 7.90
C LYS A 362 -34.29 12.36 7.65
N GLN A 363 -34.37 11.24 8.36
CA GLN A 363 -35.51 10.31 8.26
C GLN A 363 -36.81 10.91 8.81
N GLN A 364 -36.74 11.72 9.88
CA GLN A 364 -37.89 12.43 10.41
C GLN A 364 -38.42 13.56 9.50
N ILE A 365 -37.50 14.18 8.70
CA ILE A 365 -37.89 15.21 7.71
C ILE A 365 -38.48 14.56 6.45
N MET A 366 -38.06 13.38 6.05
CA MET A 366 -38.65 12.67 4.91
C MET A 366 -39.95 11.89 5.24
N ALA A 367 -40.24 11.72 6.52
CA ALA A 367 -41.49 11.07 6.99
C ALA A 367 -42.59 12.08 7.31
N LYS A 368 -42.35 13.36 7.20
CA LYS A 368 -43.34 14.46 7.20
C LYS A 368 -43.59 14.98 5.79
#